data_40be9db6598bfc0d1496c00cc584a4d7
#
_entry.id   40be9db6598bfc0d1496c00cc584a4d7
#
_cell.length_a   1.000
_cell.length_b   1.000
_cell.length_c   1.000
_cell.angle_alpha   90.00
_cell.angle_beta   90.00
_cell.angle_gamma   90.00
#
_symmetry.space_group_name_H-M   'P 1'
#
loop_
_entity.id
_entity.type
_entity.pdbx_description
1 polymer ?
#
loop_
_entity_poly.entity_id
_entity_poly.type
_entity_poly.pdbx_seq_one_letter_code
_entity_poly.pdbx_strand_id
1 'polypeptide(L)'
;MFSLFKWKKKFFSAEEQQLIVTAIQNAELRTSGEVKVYVESRCSYMDSLDRAVELFVQMGMQATKERNAVLVYVAIKDHQFAVFGDEGIHLKVGSDYWNTEVHKMMKDFNKEDYALGIAGCVKDIGQALQQFFPYTDKDKNELSNDIEFGR
;
A
#
# COMPACT_ATOMS: atom_id res chain seq x y z
N MET A 1 -20.75 -9.81 -4.13
CA MET A 1 -19.81 -10.09 -5.22
C MET A 1 -19.92 -9.15 -6.40
N PHE A 2 -21.11 -8.95 -6.91
CA PHE A 2 -21.35 -8.02 -8.02
C PHE A 2 -20.91 -6.58 -7.71
N SER A 3 -21.26 -6.09 -6.53
CA SER A 3 -20.88 -4.74 -6.12
C SER A 3 -19.36 -4.59 -5.99
N LEU A 4 -18.66 -5.58 -5.47
CA LEU A 4 -17.21 -5.56 -5.34
C LEU A 4 -16.54 -5.46 -6.72
N PHE A 5 -17.04 -6.22 -7.70
CA PHE A 5 -16.53 -6.19 -9.07
C PHE A 5 -16.72 -4.81 -9.70
N LYS A 6 -17.88 -4.17 -9.47
CA LYS A 6 -18.16 -2.80 -9.95
C LYS A 6 -17.22 -1.79 -9.30
N TRP A 7 -16.94 -1.93 -8.01
CA TRP A 7 -16.00 -1.06 -7.30
C TRP A 7 -14.61 -1.12 -7.90
N LYS A 8 -14.10 -2.32 -8.19
CA LYS A 8 -12.80 -2.50 -8.81
C LYS A 8 -12.73 -1.79 -10.16
N LYS A 9 -13.74 -1.96 -11.00
CA LYS A 9 -13.80 -1.31 -12.31
C LYS A 9 -13.91 0.21 -12.23
N LYS A 10 -14.47 0.74 -11.16
CA LYS A 10 -14.64 2.19 -10.98
C LYS A 10 -13.30 2.91 -10.87
N PHE A 11 -12.30 2.28 -10.25
CA PHE A 11 -11.00 2.90 -10.00
C PHE A 11 -9.96 2.55 -11.05
N PHE A 12 -9.89 1.30 -11.44
CA PHE A 12 -8.83 0.80 -12.33
C PHE A 12 -9.38 -0.19 -13.36
N SER A 13 -8.73 -0.19 -14.54
CA SER A 13 -8.94 -1.24 -15.52
C SER A 13 -8.36 -2.56 -15.00
N ALA A 14 -8.67 -3.67 -15.69
CA ALA A 14 -8.11 -4.97 -15.34
C ALA A 14 -6.58 -4.98 -15.41
N GLU A 15 -6.03 -4.34 -16.45
CA GLU A 15 -4.58 -4.23 -16.64
C GLU A 15 -3.93 -3.41 -15.53
N GLU A 16 -4.56 -2.31 -15.12
CA GLU A 16 -4.06 -1.46 -14.04
C GLU A 16 -4.09 -2.19 -12.70
N GLN A 17 -5.15 -2.94 -12.42
CA GLN A 17 -5.22 -3.77 -11.22
C GLN A 17 -4.13 -4.82 -11.21
N GLN A 18 -3.90 -5.47 -12.35
CA GLN A 18 -2.85 -6.49 -12.46
C GLN A 18 -1.46 -5.89 -12.24
N LEU A 19 -1.23 -4.69 -12.73
CA LEU A 19 0.03 -3.97 -12.51
C LEU A 19 0.29 -3.79 -11.01
N ILE A 20 -0.71 -3.35 -10.27
CA ILE A 20 -0.58 -3.13 -8.83
C ILE A 20 -0.40 -4.47 -8.08
N VAL A 21 -1.22 -5.46 -8.38
CA VAL A 21 -1.14 -6.79 -7.73
C VAL A 21 0.21 -7.44 -7.99
N THR A 22 0.71 -7.36 -9.22
CA THR A 22 2.04 -7.90 -9.57
C THR A 22 3.14 -7.19 -8.77
N ALA A 23 3.03 -5.87 -8.62
CA ALA A 23 3.99 -5.11 -7.83
C ALA A 23 3.99 -5.57 -6.36
N ILE A 24 2.80 -5.81 -5.79
CA ILE A 24 2.67 -6.32 -4.41
C ILE A 24 3.33 -7.70 -4.29
N GLN A 25 3.02 -8.59 -5.20
CA GLN A 25 3.59 -9.95 -5.20
C GLN A 25 5.11 -9.91 -5.29
N ASN A 26 5.65 -9.11 -6.20
CA ASN A 26 7.09 -8.97 -6.37
C ASN A 26 7.76 -8.35 -5.14
N ALA A 27 7.09 -7.37 -4.51
CA ALA A 27 7.61 -6.73 -3.32
C ALA A 27 7.79 -7.72 -2.16
N GLU A 28 6.86 -8.67 -2.04
CA GLU A 28 6.84 -9.64 -0.94
C GLU A 28 7.65 -10.89 -1.16
N LEU A 29 8.15 -11.13 -2.38
CA LEU A 29 8.84 -12.37 -2.73
C LEU A 29 10.08 -12.68 -1.88
N ARG A 30 10.81 -11.67 -1.44
CA ARG A 30 12.10 -11.84 -0.76
C ARG A 30 12.14 -11.17 0.60
N THR A 31 10.98 -10.97 1.20
CA THR A 31 10.88 -10.36 2.52
C THR A 31 9.80 -11.05 3.35
N SER A 32 9.94 -11.00 4.67
CA SER A 32 8.87 -11.36 5.58
C SER A 32 7.83 -10.26 5.72
N GLY A 33 8.11 -9.06 5.21
CA GLY A 33 7.22 -7.92 5.30
C GLY A 33 5.99 -8.06 4.41
N GLU A 34 4.97 -7.27 4.71
CA GLU A 34 3.68 -7.28 4.01
C GLU A 34 3.37 -5.89 3.49
N VAL A 35 2.84 -5.81 2.25
CA VAL A 35 2.41 -4.56 1.66
C VAL A 35 0.95 -4.69 1.25
N LYS A 36 0.15 -3.71 1.63
CA LYS A 36 -1.27 -3.65 1.27
C LYS A 36 -1.58 -2.31 0.65
N VAL A 37 -2.46 -2.32 -0.34
CA VAL A 37 -2.94 -1.12 -1.03
C VAL A 37 -4.43 -0.98 -0.77
N TYR A 38 -4.86 0.19 -0.30
CA TYR A 38 -6.27 0.51 -0.07
C TYR A 38 -6.64 1.74 -0.88
N VAL A 39 -7.68 1.61 -1.72
CA VAL A 39 -8.13 2.68 -2.60
C VAL A 39 -9.60 2.97 -2.34
N GLU A 40 -9.93 4.24 -2.15
CA GLU A 40 -11.32 4.70 -2.05
C GLU A 40 -11.50 6.01 -2.83
N SER A 41 -12.74 6.45 -2.96
CA SER A 41 -13.03 7.69 -3.70
C SER A 41 -12.60 8.92 -2.94
N ARG A 42 -12.99 9.02 -1.67
CA ARG A 42 -12.80 10.22 -0.87
C ARG A 42 -12.27 9.89 0.52
N CYS A 43 -11.45 10.79 1.04
CA CYS A 43 -11.00 10.79 2.42
C CYS A 43 -11.80 11.87 3.16
N SER A 44 -12.95 11.48 3.71
CA SER A 44 -13.85 12.42 4.38
C SER A 44 -13.52 12.53 5.87
N TYR A 45 -13.63 13.74 6.40
CA TYR A 45 -13.61 14.05 7.85
C TYR A 45 -12.26 13.89 8.55
N MET A 46 -11.22 13.47 7.86
CA MET A 46 -9.90 13.34 8.48
C MET A 46 -8.81 13.47 7.43
N ASP A 47 -7.60 13.68 7.87
CA ASP A 47 -6.43 13.73 7.03
C ASP A 47 -6.03 12.33 6.56
N SER A 48 -5.36 12.27 5.42
CA SER A 48 -5.04 10.99 4.76
C SER A 48 -4.20 10.04 5.62
N LEU A 49 -3.24 10.57 6.38
CA LEU A 49 -2.42 9.73 7.25
C LEU A 49 -3.25 9.15 8.40
N ASP A 50 -4.10 9.96 9.01
CA ASP A 50 -5.00 9.47 10.06
C ASP A 50 -5.94 8.38 9.54
N ARG A 51 -6.44 8.57 8.32
CA ARG A 51 -7.29 7.55 7.67
C ARG A 51 -6.51 6.26 7.43
N ALA A 52 -5.26 6.38 6.97
CA ALA A 52 -4.41 5.22 6.74
C ALA A 52 -4.17 4.43 8.04
N VAL A 53 -3.90 5.14 9.14
CA VAL A 53 -3.70 4.51 10.46
C VAL A 53 -4.97 3.80 10.92
N GLU A 54 -6.13 4.45 10.78
CA GLU A 54 -7.43 3.86 11.12
C GLU A 54 -7.66 2.55 10.36
N LEU A 55 -7.45 2.58 9.04
CA LEU A 55 -7.60 1.41 8.18
C LEU A 55 -6.59 0.31 8.52
N PHE A 56 -5.36 0.70 8.80
CA PHE A 56 -4.30 -0.23 9.19
C PHE A 56 -4.73 -1.06 10.41
N VAL A 57 -5.25 -0.40 11.43
CA VAL A 57 -5.74 -1.07 12.63
C VAL A 57 -6.99 -1.91 12.34
N GLN A 58 -7.94 -1.36 11.59
CA GLN A 58 -9.19 -2.07 11.25
C GLN A 58 -8.93 -3.36 10.46
N MET A 59 -7.93 -3.35 9.59
CA MET A 59 -7.56 -4.52 8.80
C MET A 59 -6.63 -5.49 9.54
N GLY A 60 -6.28 -5.20 10.79
CA GLY A 60 -5.44 -6.07 11.59
C GLY A 60 -3.99 -6.15 11.13
N MET A 61 -3.51 -5.12 10.43
CA MET A 61 -2.16 -5.13 9.86
C MET A 61 -1.05 -5.09 10.91
N GLN A 62 -1.36 -4.70 12.14
CA GLN A 62 -0.41 -4.74 13.24
C GLN A 62 -0.11 -6.15 13.75
N ALA A 63 -0.82 -7.15 13.25
CA ALA A 63 -0.69 -8.54 13.72
C ALA A 63 0.48 -9.31 13.10
N THR A 64 1.36 -8.65 12.36
CA THR A 64 2.56 -9.29 11.81
C THR A 64 3.62 -9.46 12.91
N LYS A 65 4.36 -10.55 12.83
CA LYS A 65 5.33 -10.94 13.85
C LYS A 65 6.42 -9.89 14.07
N GLU A 66 6.91 -9.29 12.98
CA GLU A 66 8.01 -8.33 13.04
C GLU A 66 7.55 -6.87 12.92
N ARG A 67 6.24 -6.64 12.96
CA ARG A 67 5.66 -5.31 12.84
C ARG A 67 6.16 -4.58 11.60
N ASN A 68 6.16 -5.28 10.46
CA ASN A 68 6.73 -4.82 9.19
C ASN A 68 5.71 -4.74 8.06
N ALA A 69 4.46 -4.52 8.39
CA ALA A 69 3.42 -4.27 7.38
C ALA A 69 3.41 -2.79 6.98
N VAL A 70 3.10 -2.54 5.72
CA VAL A 70 3.02 -1.20 5.16
C VAL A 70 1.71 -1.06 4.39
N LEU A 71 0.99 0.03 4.63
CA LEU A 71 -0.23 0.37 3.93
C LEU A 71 0.00 1.56 3.01
N VAL A 72 -0.32 1.39 1.72
CA VAL A 72 -0.39 2.48 0.75
C VAL A 72 -1.86 2.86 0.60
N TYR A 73 -2.20 4.07 0.96
CA TYR A 73 -3.58 4.58 0.96
C TYR A 73 -3.76 5.65 -0.11
N VAL A 74 -4.84 5.52 -0.88
CA VAL A 74 -5.18 6.50 -1.93
C VAL A 74 -6.68 6.80 -1.90
N ALA A 75 -7.03 8.09 -1.84
CA ALA A 75 -8.38 8.60 -2.07
C ALA A 75 -8.35 9.36 -3.40
N ILE A 76 -8.83 8.71 -4.47
CA ILE A 76 -8.61 9.16 -5.84
C ILE A 76 -9.26 10.52 -6.12
N LYS A 77 -10.53 10.69 -5.76
CA LYS A 77 -11.26 11.94 -6.05
C LYS A 77 -10.76 13.12 -5.23
N ASP A 78 -10.26 12.87 -4.03
CA ASP A 78 -9.74 13.94 -3.16
C ASP A 78 -8.26 14.22 -3.40
N HIS A 79 -7.60 13.46 -4.25
CA HIS A 79 -6.15 13.55 -4.47
C HIS A 79 -5.37 13.50 -3.16
N GLN A 80 -5.82 12.62 -2.26
CA GLN A 80 -5.20 12.40 -0.95
C GLN A 80 -4.54 11.04 -0.92
N PHE A 81 -3.32 10.99 -0.42
CA PHE A 81 -2.60 9.72 -0.31
C PHE A 81 -1.68 9.74 0.88
N ALA A 82 -1.43 8.56 1.42
CA ALA A 82 -0.53 8.38 2.55
C ALA A 82 0.12 7.00 2.48
N VAL A 83 1.28 6.89 3.07
CA VAL A 83 1.95 5.61 3.25
C VAL A 83 2.24 5.48 4.74
N PHE A 84 1.77 4.39 5.34
CA PHE A 84 1.97 4.12 6.75
C PHE A 84 2.66 2.78 6.96
N GLY A 85 3.84 2.81 7.57
CA GLY A 85 4.58 1.61 7.95
C GLY A 85 4.48 1.37 9.45
N ASP A 86 4.32 0.10 9.82
CA ASP A 86 4.30 -0.29 11.22
C ASP A 86 5.66 -0.02 11.88
N GLU A 87 5.70 -0.10 13.19
CA GLU A 87 6.87 0.35 13.96
C GLU A 87 8.17 -0.37 13.58
N GLY A 88 8.11 -1.66 13.23
CA GLY A 88 9.30 -2.43 12.86
C GLY A 88 10.00 -1.89 11.63
N ILE A 89 9.24 -1.61 10.56
CA ILE A 89 9.82 -1.02 9.34
C ILE A 89 10.10 0.47 9.54
N HIS A 90 9.23 1.17 10.26
CA HIS A 90 9.40 2.61 10.50
C HIS A 90 10.72 2.91 11.20
N LEU A 91 11.10 2.12 12.21
CA LEU A 91 12.36 2.28 12.93
C LEU A 91 13.58 2.11 12.02
N LYS A 92 13.45 1.34 10.94
CA LYS A 92 14.54 1.10 10.01
C LYS A 92 14.71 2.21 8.98
N VAL A 93 13.59 2.74 8.45
CA VAL A 93 13.64 3.69 7.33
C VAL A 93 13.51 5.14 7.76
N GLY A 94 12.79 5.43 8.84
CA GLY A 94 12.59 6.80 9.35
C GLY A 94 11.50 7.57 8.63
N SER A 95 11.13 8.72 9.20
CA SER A 95 10.01 9.54 8.72
C SER A 95 10.22 10.11 7.32
N ASP A 96 11.44 10.51 7.00
CA ASP A 96 11.75 11.12 5.70
C ASP A 96 11.54 10.14 4.55
N TYR A 97 11.73 8.87 4.78
CA TYR A 97 11.49 7.82 3.79
C TYR A 97 10.04 7.85 3.29
N TRP A 98 9.08 7.88 4.23
CA TRP A 98 7.65 7.87 3.87
C TRP A 98 7.25 9.13 3.11
N ASN A 99 7.77 10.28 3.55
CA ASN A 99 7.52 11.56 2.86
C ASN A 99 8.05 11.53 1.43
N THR A 100 9.22 10.96 1.22
CA THR A 100 9.81 10.81 -0.11
C THR A 100 8.94 9.96 -1.02
N GLU A 101 8.42 8.84 -0.49
CA GLU A 101 7.54 7.95 -1.27
C GLU A 101 6.23 8.64 -1.65
N VAL A 102 5.64 9.39 -0.74
CA VAL A 102 4.42 10.16 -1.04
C VAL A 102 4.69 11.18 -2.14
N HIS A 103 5.82 11.90 -2.09
CA HIS A 103 6.18 12.88 -3.11
C HIS A 103 6.38 12.23 -4.48
N LYS A 104 7.01 11.06 -4.55
CA LYS A 104 7.16 10.32 -5.80
C LYS A 104 5.81 9.92 -6.40
N MET A 105 4.93 9.40 -5.58
CA MET A 105 3.57 9.00 -5.98
C MET A 105 2.80 10.19 -6.53
N MET A 106 2.95 11.36 -5.90
CA MET A 106 2.30 12.60 -6.29
C MET A 106 2.65 13.00 -7.73
N LYS A 107 3.89 12.82 -8.16
CA LYS A 107 4.33 13.17 -9.52
C LYS A 107 3.55 12.38 -10.57
N ASP A 108 3.35 11.08 -10.35
CA ASP A 108 2.60 10.24 -11.27
C ASP A 108 1.10 10.56 -11.22
N PHE A 109 0.58 10.86 -10.03
CA PHE A 109 -0.82 11.24 -9.84
C PHE A 109 -1.15 12.56 -10.53
N ASN A 110 -0.21 13.51 -10.55
CA ASN A 110 -0.39 14.76 -11.29
C ASN A 110 -0.49 14.56 -12.79
N LYS A 111 0.01 13.43 -13.29
CA LYS A 111 -0.13 13.00 -14.69
C LYS A 111 -1.34 12.09 -14.89
N GLU A 112 -2.18 11.95 -13.88
CA GLU A 112 -3.35 11.07 -13.84
C GLU A 112 -3.02 9.58 -14.03
N ASP A 113 -1.77 9.19 -13.75
CA ASP A 113 -1.35 7.80 -13.83
C ASP A 113 -1.27 7.20 -12.43
N TYR A 114 -2.44 6.94 -11.85
CA TYR A 114 -2.55 6.45 -10.48
C TYR A 114 -1.99 5.05 -10.31
N ALA A 115 -2.27 4.17 -11.26
CA ALA A 115 -1.80 2.77 -11.17
C ALA A 115 -0.28 2.69 -11.20
N LEU A 116 0.36 3.46 -12.08
CA LEU A 116 1.82 3.51 -12.16
C LEU A 116 2.43 4.08 -10.87
N GLY A 117 1.83 5.13 -10.34
CA GLY A 117 2.31 5.75 -9.10
C GLY A 117 2.23 4.79 -7.90
N ILE A 118 1.12 4.08 -7.78
CA ILE A 118 0.94 3.07 -6.72
C ILE A 118 1.93 1.93 -6.89
N ALA A 119 2.06 1.39 -8.10
CA ALA A 119 2.97 0.28 -8.37
C ALA A 119 4.43 0.66 -8.11
N GLY A 120 4.83 1.88 -8.47
CA GLY A 120 6.17 2.40 -8.20
C GLY A 120 6.46 2.53 -6.70
N CYS A 121 5.49 3.04 -5.95
CA CYS A 121 5.58 3.16 -4.50
C CYS A 121 5.73 1.78 -3.85
N VAL A 122 4.90 0.82 -4.26
CA VAL A 122 4.97 -0.57 -3.76
C VAL A 122 6.33 -1.20 -4.06
N LYS A 123 6.86 -0.97 -5.26
CA LYS A 123 8.19 -1.47 -5.64
C LYS A 123 9.28 -0.94 -4.71
N ASP A 124 9.28 0.36 -4.44
CA ASP A 124 10.27 1.00 -3.56
C ASP A 124 10.17 0.44 -2.14
N ILE A 125 8.94 0.33 -1.63
CA ILE A 125 8.68 -0.23 -0.30
C ILE A 125 9.19 -1.67 -0.24
N GLY A 126 8.95 -2.46 -1.29
CA GLY A 126 9.43 -3.84 -1.38
C GLY A 126 10.95 -3.92 -1.29
N GLN A 127 11.67 -3.00 -1.92
CA GLN A 127 13.12 -2.95 -1.85
C GLN A 127 13.61 -2.68 -0.42
N ALA A 128 12.97 -1.74 0.28
CA ALA A 128 13.30 -1.44 1.67
C ALA A 128 13.02 -2.64 2.58
N LEU A 129 11.86 -3.28 2.39
CA LEU A 129 11.50 -4.47 3.17
C LEU A 129 12.49 -5.62 2.94
N GLN A 130 12.91 -5.84 1.71
CA GLN A 130 13.88 -6.88 1.38
C GLN A 130 15.23 -6.61 2.02
N GLN A 131 15.61 -5.35 2.14
CA GLN A 131 16.87 -4.94 2.77
C GLN A 131 16.86 -5.20 4.27
N PHE A 132 15.79 -4.83 4.97
CA PHE A 132 15.72 -4.84 6.43
C PHE A 132 15.03 -6.07 7.01
N PHE A 133 14.21 -6.75 6.23
CA PHE A 133 13.44 -7.94 6.62
C PHE A 133 13.52 -8.99 5.53
N PRO A 134 14.72 -9.57 5.28
CA PRO A 134 14.86 -10.55 4.20
C PRO A 134 14.03 -11.80 4.46
N TYR A 135 13.56 -12.41 3.37
CA TYR A 135 12.75 -13.61 3.44
C TYR A 135 13.53 -14.79 4.07
N THR A 136 12.80 -15.59 4.85
CA THR A 136 13.29 -16.87 5.36
C THR A 136 12.31 -17.97 4.99
N ASP A 137 12.73 -19.23 5.03
CA ASP A 137 11.89 -20.38 4.71
C ASP A 137 10.68 -20.54 5.65
N LYS A 138 10.70 -19.86 6.78
CA LYS A 138 9.63 -19.87 7.77
C LYS A 138 8.58 -18.81 7.54
N ASP A 139 8.81 -17.91 6.60
CA ASP A 139 7.90 -16.79 6.34
C ASP A 139 6.66 -17.27 5.60
N LYS A 140 5.53 -16.70 5.97
CA LYS A 140 4.23 -16.96 5.34
C LYS A 140 3.60 -15.62 4.97
N ASN A 141 2.84 -15.61 3.89
CA ASN A 141 2.04 -14.46 3.54
C ASN A 141 0.91 -14.32 4.57
N GLU A 142 1.03 -13.36 5.46
CA GLU A 142 0.09 -13.14 6.57
C GLU A 142 -1.13 -12.31 6.15
N LEU A 143 -1.01 -11.52 5.09
CA LEU A 143 -2.06 -10.64 4.59
C LEU A 143 -2.30 -10.89 3.10
N SER A 144 -3.52 -10.58 2.63
CA SER A 144 -3.88 -10.77 1.22
C SER A 144 -3.04 -9.85 0.30
N ASN A 145 -2.63 -10.37 -0.86
CA ASN A 145 -1.93 -9.61 -1.91
C ASN A 145 -2.89 -8.81 -2.78
N ASP A 146 -4.20 -9.00 -2.61
CA ASP A 146 -5.18 -8.23 -3.38
C ASP A 146 -5.23 -6.78 -2.95
N ILE A 147 -5.67 -5.93 -3.87
CA ILE A 147 -5.99 -4.54 -3.55
C ILE A 147 -7.27 -4.54 -2.71
N GLU A 148 -7.27 -3.77 -1.63
CA GLU A 148 -8.48 -3.54 -0.85
C GLU A 148 -9.15 -2.27 -1.37
N PHE A 149 -10.46 -2.34 -1.57
CA PHE A 149 -11.24 -1.22 -2.11
C PHE A 149 -12.26 -0.74 -1.09
N GLY A 150 -12.30 0.57 -0.90
CA GLY A 150 -13.31 1.24 -0.12
C GLY A 150 -14.36 1.91 -1.00
N ARG A 151 -15.30 2.58 -0.38
CA ARG A 151 -16.34 3.35 -1.06
C ARG A 151 -15.89 4.77 -1.34
#